data_e384ffe1404d565ae75d615067a513ec
#
_entry.id   e384ffe1404d565ae75d615067a513ec
#
_cell.length_a   1.000
_cell.length_b   1.000
_cell.length_c   1.000
_cell.angle_alpha   90.00
_cell.angle_beta   90.00
_cell.angle_gamma   90.00
#
_symmetry.space_group_name_H-M   'P 1'
#
loop_
_entity.id
_entity.type
_entity.pdbx_description
1 polymer ?
#
loop_
_entity_poly.entity_id
_entity_poly.type
_entity_poly.pdbx_seq_one_letter_code
_entity_poly.pdbx_strand_id
1 'polypeptide(L)'
;MKKGYVPKDQRKKILLMCDDIRTHSGIGTIAKEIVLNTAHHYNYVNLGAAIQHPEAGKRLELSSDTNKEAGIDDSSVIIYPSNGYGSPTQLRQLIATEKPDAIFIITDPRYWAWLFQMEGEIRKQIPIIYLNIWDDYPAPRYNESFYESCDLLMGISKQTVNINKIVLGDKAKDKIIEYVPH
;
A
#
# COMPACT_ATOMS: atom_id res chain seq x y z
N MET A 1 -3.40 25.38 8.28
CA MET A 1 -3.81 23.95 8.22
C MET A 1 -3.68 23.46 6.79
N LYS A 2 -3.09 22.27 6.57
CA LYS A 2 -3.03 21.69 5.22
C LYS A 2 -4.45 21.40 4.72
N LYS A 3 -4.69 21.58 3.41
CA LYS A 3 -5.98 21.24 2.78
C LYS A 3 -6.26 19.76 2.96
N GLY A 4 -7.46 19.40 3.44
CA GLY A 4 -7.83 18.00 3.72
C GLY A 4 -7.34 17.48 5.07
N TYR A 5 -6.93 18.35 6.00
CA TYR A 5 -6.57 17.94 7.35
C TYR A 5 -7.75 17.26 8.07
N VAL A 6 -7.46 16.13 8.67
CA VAL A 6 -8.38 15.36 9.52
C VAL A 6 -7.74 15.19 10.90
N PRO A 7 -8.44 15.38 12.02
CA PRO A 7 -7.94 15.10 13.36
C PRO A 7 -7.42 13.66 13.47
N LYS A 8 -6.30 13.46 14.17
CA LYS A 8 -5.59 12.18 14.24
C LYS A 8 -6.48 10.98 14.64
N ASP A 9 -7.38 11.19 15.57
CA ASP A 9 -8.32 10.18 16.09
C ASP A 9 -9.47 9.84 15.12
N GLN A 10 -9.68 10.67 14.10
CA GLN A 10 -10.71 10.48 13.07
C GLN A 10 -10.12 9.96 11.75
N ARG A 11 -8.79 9.89 11.63
CA ARG A 11 -8.13 9.43 10.40
C ARG A 11 -8.33 7.95 10.18
N LYS A 12 -8.62 7.59 8.94
CA LYS A 12 -8.55 6.21 8.50
C LYS A 12 -7.11 5.70 8.57
N LYS A 13 -6.95 4.46 9.01
CA LYS A 13 -5.65 3.81 9.13
C LYS A 13 -5.38 2.94 7.92
N ILE A 14 -4.28 3.21 7.24
CA ILE A 14 -3.85 2.49 6.03
C ILE A 14 -2.71 1.54 6.38
N LEU A 15 -2.89 0.24 6.11
CA LEU A 15 -1.79 -0.72 6.11
C LEU A 15 -1.11 -0.67 4.75
N LEU A 16 0.04 0.00 4.71
CA LEU A 16 0.86 0.17 3.52
C LEU A 16 1.81 -1.03 3.37
N MET A 17 1.61 -1.83 2.34
CA MET A 17 2.42 -3.01 2.03
C MET A 17 3.29 -2.73 0.81
N CYS A 18 4.56 -2.46 1.07
CA CYS A 18 5.55 -2.09 0.05
C CYS A 18 6.96 -2.25 0.63
N ASP A 19 7.96 -1.77 -0.09
CA ASP A 19 9.31 -1.62 0.46
C ASP A 19 9.25 -0.79 1.76
N ASP A 20 10.20 -1.04 2.65
CA ASP A 20 10.39 -0.19 3.83
C ASP A 20 10.53 1.28 3.40
N ILE A 21 9.66 2.15 3.89
CA ILE A 21 9.61 3.57 3.49
C ILE A 21 10.87 4.37 3.85
N ARG A 22 11.80 3.77 4.60
CA ARG A 22 13.12 4.35 4.92
C ARG A 22 14.18 3.98 3.88
N THR A 23 13.89 3.05 2.98
CA THR A 23 14.86 2.62 1.95
C THR A 23 14.93 3.61 0.80
N HIS A 24 16.10 3.67 0.17
CA HIS A 24 16.36 4.48 -1.03
C HIS A 24 16.03 3.72 -2.34
N SER A 25 14.99 2.87 -2.32
CA SER A 25 14.44 2.26 -3.53
C SER A 25 13.42 3.19 -4.20
N GLY A 26 13.14 2.97 -5.47
CA GLY A 26 12.09 3.72 -6.16
C GLY A 26 10.72 3.55 -5.49
N ILE A 27 10.38 2.33 -5.09
CA ILE A 27 9.13 2.02 -4.37
C ILE A 27 9.11 2.67 -2.98
N GLY A 28 10.21 2.54 -2.21
CA GLY A 28 10.33 3.16 -0.89
C GLY A 28 10.18 4.68 -0.97
N THR A 29 10.77 5.32 -1.99
CA THR A 29 10.66 6.77 -2.21
C THR A 29 9.23 7.18 -2.52
N ILE A 30 8.55 6.52 -3.46
CA ILE A 30 7.13 6.80 -3.78
C ILE A 30 6.25 6.61 -2.55
N ALA A 31 6.43 5.51 -1.84
CA ALA A 31 5.66 5.21 -0.63
C ALA A 31 5.88 6.28 0.46
N LYS A 32 7.14 6.69 0.68
CA LYS A 32 7.48 7.77 1.61
C LYS A 32 6.83 9.09 1.22
N GLU A 33 6.87 9.48 -0.04
CA GLU A 33 6.24 10.70 -0.54
C GLU A 33 4.71 10.66 -0.33
N ILE A 34 4.06 9.54 -0.58
CA ILE A 34 2.63 9.37 -0.29
C ILE A 34 2.36 9.60 1.20
N VAL A 35 3.13 8.98 2.08
CA VAL A 35 2.98 9.17 3.54
C VAL A 35 3.18 10.62 3.93
N LEU A 36 4.28 11.26 3.53
CA LEU A 36 4.60 12.63 3.90
C LEU A 36 3.53 13.65 3.43
N ASN A 37 2.97 13.42 2.24
CA ASN A 37 1.97 14.33 1.67
C ASN A 37 0.55 14.07 2.16
N THR A 38 0.28 12.95 2.84
CA THR A 38 -1.08 12.57 3.27
C THR A 38 -1.20 12.20 4.76
N ALA A 39 -0.11 12.24 5.54
CA ALA A 39 -0.11 11.94 6.98
C ALA A 39 -0.97 12.90 7.82
N HIS A 40 -1.38 14.05 7.26
CA HIS A 40 -2.36 14.96 7.86
C HIS A 40 -3.83 14.51 7.64
N HIS A 41 -4.03 13.49 6.83
CA HIS A 41 -5.35 12.97 6.44
C HIS A 41 -5.53 11.49 6.80
N TYR A 42 -4.46 10.69 6.79
CA TYR A 42 -4.45 9.26 7.12
C TYR A 42 -3.43 8.93 8.21
N ASN A 43 -3.71 7.88 8.97
CA ASN A 43 -2.74 7.19 9.81
C ASN A 43 -2.14 6.02 9.04
N TYR A 44 -0.85 5.73 9.22
CA TYR A 44 -0.16 4.70 8.47
C TYR A 44 0.48 3.64 9.35
N VAL A 45 0.39 2.40 8.89
CA VAL A 45 1.19 1.27 9.34
C VAL A 45 1.88 0.70 8.12
N ASN A 46 3.21 0.73 8.05
CA ASN A 46 3.96 0.15 6.96
C ASN A 46 4.43 -1.27 7.32
N LEU A 47 4.03 -2.28 6.56
CA LEU A 47 4.75 -3.53 6.49
C LEU A 47 5.94 -3.31 5.54
N GLY A 48 7.08 -3.00 6.12
CA GLY A 48 8.29 -2.59 5.40
C GLY A 48 9.06 -3.79 4.87
N ALA A 49 8.88 -4.09 3.58
CA ALA A 49 9.46 -5.24 2.89
C ALA A 49 10.80 -4.90 2.20
N ALA A 50 11.31 -5.85 1.42
CA ALA A 50 12.45 -5.76 0.53
C ALA A 50 13.82 -5.55 1.18
N ILE A 51 13.92 -5.63 2.50
CA ILE A 51 15.18 -5.51 3.22
C ILE A 51 15.36 -6.64 4.24
N GLN A 52 16.59 -6.83 4.69
CA GLN A 52 16.88 -7.54 5.92
C GLN A 52 17.15 -6.51 7.03
N HIS A 53 16.32 -6.50 8.04
CA HIS A 53 16.44 -5.54 9.13
C HIS A 53 16.65 -6.25 10.45
N PRO A 54 17.59 -5.79 11.31
CA PRO A 54 17.85 -6.41 12.62
C PRO A 54 16.65 -6.34 13.57
N GLU A 55 15.73 -5.43 13.31
CA GLU A 55 14.50 -5.24 14.08
C GLU A 55 13.26 -5.79 13.37
N ALA A 56 13.45 -6.78 12.46
CA ALA A 56 12.32 -7.42 11.76
C ALA A 56 11.28 -7.94 12.78
N GLY A 57 10.01 -7.64 12.48
CA GLY A 57 8.87 -7.99 13.32
C GLY A 57 8.61 -7.07 14.52
N LYS A 58 9.49 -6.13 14.83
CA LYS A 58 9.27 -5.14 15.90
C LYS A 58 8.40 -3.98 15.38
N ARG A 59 7.60 -3.44 16.28
CA ARG A 59 6.83 -2.22 16.05
C ARG A 59 7.71 -1.00 16.32
N LEU A 60 7.97 -0.22 15.29
CA LEU A 60 8.79 0.99 15.38
C LEU A 60 7.94 2.23 15.08
N GLU A 61 8.17 3.30 15.81
CA GLU A 61 7.43 4.56 15.69
C GLU A 61 8.20 5.54 14.81
N LEU A 62 7.59 6.04 13.74
CA LEU A 62 8.18 6.99 12.80
C LEU A 62 7.49 8.36 12.80
N SER A 63 6.51 8.59 13.67
CA SER A 63 5.71 9.83 13.66
C SER A 63 6.55 11.08 13.88
N SER A 64 7.58 11.02 14.74
CA SER A 64 8.44 12.19 15.02
C SER A 64 9.21 12.65 13.77
N ASP A 65 9.77 11.71 13.02
CA ASP A 65 10.52 12.02 11.80
C ASP A 65 9.56 12.46 10.68
N THR A 66 8.41 11.79 10.56
CA THR A 66 7.34 12.19 9.64
C THR A 66 6.85 13.61 9.92
N ASN A 67 6.66 13.97 11.18
CA ASN A 67 6.22 15.31 11.56
C ASN A 67 7.21 16.38 11.09
N LYS A 68 8.51 16.16 11.31
CA LYS A 68 9.57 17.09 10.88
C LYS A 68 9.59 17.24 9.35
N GLU A 69 9.57 16.13 8.62
CA GLU A 69 9.66 16.15 7.18
C GLU A 69 8.38 16.68 6.51
N ALA A 70 7.21 16.32 7.02
CA ALA A 70 5.92 16.75 6.47
C ALA A 70 5.47 18.14 6.95
N GLY A 71 6.10 18.70 7.98
CA GLY A 71 5.72 19.99 8.58
C GLY A 71 4.34 19.93 9.25
N ILE A 72 4.09 18.88 10.03
CA ILE A 72 2.88 18.66 10.84
C ILE A 72 3.27 18.21 12.24
N ASP A 73 2.33 18.19 13.18
CA ASP A 73 2.63 17.90 14.59
C ASP A 73 2.02 16.60 15.09
N ASP A 74 1.08 16.01 14.35
CA ASP A 74 0.19 14.97 14.83
C ASP A 74 0.07 13.75 13.92
N SER A 75 1.09 13.44 13.13
CA SER A 75 1.09 12.22 12.34
C SER A 75 1.03 10.96 13.20
N SER A 76 0.57 9.87 12.62
CA SER A 76 0.68 8.52 13.17
C SER A 76 1.23 7.61 12.10
N VAL A 77 2.51 7.32 12.18
CA VAL A 77 3.23 6.48 11.23
C VAL A 77 4.04 5.44 11.99
N ILE A 78 3.71 4.19 11.77
CA ILE A 78 4.33 3.03 12.41
C ILE A 78 4.91 2.15 11.31
N ILE A 79 6.01 1.48 11.59
CA ILE A 79 6.59 0.50 10.69
C ILE A 79 6.87 -0.83 11.42
N TYR A 80 6.60 -1.90 10.71
CA TYR A 80 7.03 -3.25 11.04
C TYR A 80 7.97 -3.72 9.94
N PRO A 81 9.30 -3.63 10.13
CA PRO A 81 10.25 -4.16 9.17
C PRO A 81 10.05 -5.66 9.02
N SER A 82 10.11 -6.16 7.80
CA SER A 82 9.94 -7.58 7.50
C SER A 82 11.08 -8.07 6.62
N ASN A 83 11.67 -9.20 7.00
CA ASN A 83 12.60 -9.90 6.12
C ASN A 83 11.81 -10.50 4.94
N GLY A 84 12.12 -10.06 3.72
CA GLY A 84 11.36 -10.39 2.52
C GLY A 84 10.01 -9.63 2.45
N TYR A 85 8.96 -10.29 2.02
CA TYR A 85 7.65 -9.66 1.73
C TYR A 85 6.54 -10.11 2.68
N GLY A 86 6.88 -10.48 3.90
CA GLY A 86 5.91 -10.85 4.91
C GLY A 86 5.29 -12.24 4.73
N SER A 87 4.23 -12.51 5.49
CA SER A 87 3.54 -13.79 5.47
C SER A 87 2.07 -13.66 5.89
N PRO A 88 1.21 -14.68 5.61
CA PRO A 88 -0.17 -14.72 6.10
C PRO A 88 -0.29 -14.52 7.61
N THR A 89 0.56 -15.17 8.39
CA THR A 89 0.56 -15.06 9.86
C THR A 89 0.85 -13.64 10.31
N GLN A 90 1.86 -13.00 9.73
CA GLN A 90 2.22 -11.62 10.04
C GLN A 90 1.09 -10.66 9.69
N LEU A 91 0.45 -10.83 8.53
CA LEU A 91 -0.68 -9.99 8.13
C LEU A 91 -1.86 -10.11 9.09
N ARG A 92 -2.23 -11.35 9.49
CA ARG A 92 -3.31 -11.54 10.47
C ARG A 92 -3.01 -10.88 11.81
N GLN A 93 -1.76 -10.95 12.27
CA GLN A 93 -1.32 -10.25 13.48
C GLN A 93 -1.44 -8.72 13.34
N LEU A 94 -0.99 -8.16 12.22
CA LEU A 94 -1.09 -6.73 11.94
C LEU A 94 -2.54 -6.26 11.87
N ILE A 95 -3.42 -7.00 11.20
CA ILE A 95 -4.85 -6.68 11.15
C ILE A 95 -5.47 -6.70 12.55
N ALA A 96 -5.17 -7.72 13.35
CA ALA A 96 -5.71 -7.84 14.71
C ALA A 96 -5.20 -6.74 15.64
N THR A 97 -3.92 -6.37 15.55
CA THR A 97 -3.28 -5.41 16.44
C THR A 97 -3.55 -3.97 16.03
N GLU A 98 -3.36 -3.66 14.77
CA GLU A 98 -3.40 -2.28 14.26
C GLU A 98 -4.78 -1.89 13.72
N LYS A 99 -5.64 -2.84 13.40
CA LYS A 99 -7.02 -2.64 12.91
C LYS A 99 -7.09 -1.62 11.76
N PRO A 100 -6.40 -1.87 10.64
CA PRO A 100 -6.42 -0.95 9.52
C PRO A 100 -7.80 -0.90 8.84
N ASP A 101 -8.13 0.24 8.25
CA ASP A 101 -9.36 0.45 7.48
C ASP A 101 -9.20 0.02 6.00
N ALA A 102 -7.96 -0.02 5.50
CA ALA A 102 -7.64 -0.47 4.15
C ALA A 102 -6.22 -1.02 4.06
N ILE A 103 -5.99 -1.94 3.13
CA ILE A 103 -4.65 -2.38 2.71
C ILE A 103 -4.32 -1.64 1.42
N PHE A 104 -3.13 -1.03 1.37
CA PHE A 104 -2.61 -0.33 0.22
C PHE A 104 -1.29 -0.96 -0.20
N ILE A 105 -1.25 -1.53 -1.40
CA ILE A 105 -0.12 -2.26 -1.95
C ILE A 105 0.56 -1.41 -3.01
N ILE A 106 1.89 -1.35 -2.97
CA ILE A 106 2.73 -0.82 -4.04
C ILE A 106 3.79 -1.89 -4.32
N THR A 107 4.22 -2.03 -5.54
CA THR A 107 5.25 -2.96 -6.01
C THR A 107 4.69 -4.05 -6.93
N ASP A 108 5.53 -4.92 -7.43
CA ASP A 108 5.11 -6.04 -8.28
C ASP A 108 4.17 -6.98 -7.50
N PRO A 109 2.96 -7.27 -7.99
CA PRO A 109 1.99 -8.06 -7.25
C PRO A 109 2.43 -9.51 -7.00
N ARG A 110 3.39 -10.01 -7.77
CA ARG A 110 3.93 -11.38 -7.61
C ARG A 110 4.61 -11.59 -6.27
N TYR A 111 5.20 -10.54 -5.68
CA TYR A 111 5.77 -10.60 -4.34
C TYR A 111 4.71 -10.76 -3.24
N TRP A 112 3.46 -10.39 -3.54
CA TRP A 112 2.32 -10.47 -2.64
C TRP A 112 1.34 -11.59 -3.02
N ALA A 113 1.76 -12.59 -3.82
CA ALA A 113 0.88 -13.67 -4.27
C ALA A 113 0.15 -14.36 -3.11
N TRP A 114 0.81 -14.55 -1.98
CA TRP A 114 0.22 -15.12 -0.76
C TRP A 114 -0.92 -14.24 -0.19
N LEU A 115 -0.83 -12.92 -0.30
CA LEU A 115 -1.90 -11.99 0.11
C LEU A 115 -3.13 -12.18 -0.77
N PHE A 116 -2.93 -12.25 -2.09
CA PHE A 116 -4.03 -12.42 -3.03
C PHE A 116 -4.70 -13.79 -2.90
N GLN A 117 -3.97 -14.81 -2.45
CA GLN A 117 -4.57 -16.11 -2.08
C GLN A 117 -5.48 -16.01 -0.85
N MET A 118 -5.30 -15.00 -0.01
CA MET A 118 -6.13 -14.72 1.17
C MET A 118 -7.23 -13.69 0.91
N GLU A 119 -7.40 -13.21 -0.32
CA GLU A 119 -8.29 -12.08 -0.63
C GLU A 119 -9.73 -12.33 -0.15
N GLY A 120 -10.23 -13.54 -0.28
CA GLY A 120 -11.57 -13.91 0.17
C GLY A 120 -11.76 -13.84 1.69
N GLU A 121 -10.70 -13.97 2.49
CA GLU A 121 -10.69 -13.73 3.94
C GLU A 121 -10.64 -12.24 4.24
N ILE A 122 -9.75 -11.52 3.57
CA ILE A 122 -9.40 -10.13 3.88
C ILE A 122 -10.50 -9.17 3.42
N ARG A 123 -10.96 -9.29 2.17
CA ARG A 123 -11.92 -8.36 1.55
C ARG A 123 -13.32 -8.40 2.19
N LYS A 124 -13.61 -9.39 3.02
CA LYS A 124 -14.82 -9.39 3.86
C LYS A 124 -14.80 -8.30 4.93
N GLN A 125 -13.60 -7.82 5.28
CA GLN A 125 -13.39 -6.88 6.38
C GLN A 125 -12.71 -5.58 5.93
N ILE A 126 -11.75 -5.68 5.00
CA ILE A 126 -10.84 -4.60 4.63
C ILE A 126 -10.66 -4.58 3.11
N PRO A 127 -10.88 -3.44 2.43
CA PRO A 127 -10.61 -3.32 1.00
C PRO A 127 -9.11 -3.38 0.70
N ILE A 128 -8.78 -3.91 -0.48
CA ILE A 128 -7.43 -3.97 -1.02
C ILE A 128 -7.31 -2.93 -2.15
N ILE A 129 -6.36 -2.01 -1.99
CA ILE A 129 -6.02 -0.96 -2.93
C ILE A 129 -4.64 -1.28 -3.50
N TYR A 130 -4.48 -1.18 -4.80
CA TYR A 130 -3.19 -1.43 -5.45
C TYR A 130 -2.80 -0.27 -6.36
N LEU A 131 -1.64 0.33 -6.09
CA LEU A 131 -0.97 1.26 -6.98
C LEU A 131 -0.07 0.47 -7.93
N ASN A 132 -0.54 0.27 -9.15
CA ASN A 132 0.19 -0.42 -10.19
C ASN A 132 1.20 0.52 -10.86
N ILE A 133 2.42 0.05 -10.96
CA ILE A 133 3.56 0.77 -11.56
C ILE A 133 4.01 0.13 -12.89
N TRP A 134 3.29 -0.84 -13.40
CA TRP A 134 3.65 -1.55 -14.63
C TRP A 134 3.58 -0.63 -15.86
N ASP A 135 4.65 -0.56 -16.60
CA ASP A 135 4.81 0.40 -17.71
C ASP A 135 5.25 -0.25 -19.04
N ASP A 136 5.27 -1.58 -19.12
CA ASP A 136 5.79 -2.32 -20.27
C ASP A 136 4.73 -3.16 -20.99
N TYR A 137 4.98 -3.43 -22.26
CA TYR A 137 4.19 -4.34 -23.10
C TYR A 137 5.05 -5.55 -23.54
N PRO A 138 4.42 -6.71 -23.75
CA PRO A 138 2.97 -7.00 -23.74
C PRO A 138 2.36 -6.91 -22.35
N ALA A 139 1.08 -6.53 -22.28
CA ALA A 139 0.34 -6.44 -21.02
C ALA A 139 0.44 -7.75 -20.23
N PRO A 140 0.72 -7.70 -18.90
CA PRO A 140 1.01 -8.87 -18.08
C PRO A 140 -0.28 -9.66 -17.73
N ARG A 141 -0.85 -10.37 -18.67
CA ARG A 141 -2.11 -11.10 -18.49
C ARG A 141 -2.05 -12.13 -17.38
N TYR A 142 -0.86 -12.61 -17.01
CA TYR A 142 -0.64 -13.49 -15.88
C TYR A 142 -0.92 -12.81 -14.52
N ASN A 143 -1.05 -11.49 -14.48
CA ASN A 143 -1.42 -10.73 -13.28
C ASN A 143 -2.95 -10.55 -13.13
N GLU A 144 -3.77 -11.10 -14.02
CA GLU A 144 -5.22 -10.91 -14.00
C GLU A 144 -5.85 -11.21 -12.65
N SER A 145 -5.51 -12.36 -12.04
CA SER A 145 -6.04 -12.76 -10.74
C SER A 145 -5.67 -11.77 -9.61
N PHE A 146 -4.49 -11.18 -9.68
CA PHE A 146 -4.07 -10.17 -8.69
C PHE A 146 -4.87 -8.88 -8.84
N TYR A 147 -5.06 -8.40 -10.06
CA TYR A 147 -5.85 -7.19 -10.32
C TYR A 147 -7.34 -7.40 -10.00
N GLU A 148 -7.87 -8.58 -10.28
CA GLU A 148 -9.23 -8.96 -9.94
C GLU A 148 -9.47 -8.98 -8.43
N SER A 149 -8.46 -9.36 -7.64
CA SER A 149 -8.50 -9.41 -6.18
C SER A 149 -8.46 -8.03 -5.50
N CYS A 150 -8.27 -6.95 -6.24
CA CYS A 150 -8.26 -5.59 -5.69
C CYS A 150 -9.62 -4.92 -5.83
N ASP A 151 -9.96 -4.08 -4.84
CA ASP A 151 -11.18 -3.26 -4.86
C ASP A 151 -10.96 -1.95 -5.63
N LEU A 152 -9.75 -1.41 -5.57
CA LEU A 152 -9.33 -0.23 -6.31
C LEU A 152 -7.95 -0.49 -6.95
N LEU A 153 -7.86 -0.24 -8.26
CA LEU A 153 -6.61 -0.22 -9.02
C LEU A 153 -6.25 1.22 -9.38
N MET A 154 -5.10 1.67 -8.96
CA MET A 154 -4.54 2.96 -9.34
C MET A 154 -3.37 2.74 -10.29
N GLY A 155 -3.34 3.47 -11.41
CA GLY A 155 -2.24 3.44 -12.36
C GLY A 155 -1.44 4.72 -12.31
N ILE A 156 -0.11 4.62 -12.21
CA ILE A 156 0.80 5.77 -12.16
C ILE A 156 0.84 6.56 -13.49
N SER A 157 0.41 5.93 -14.58
CA SER A 157 0.33 6.54 -15.90
C SER A 157 -0.96 6.15 -16.61
N LYS A 158 -1.32 6.90 -17.65
CA LYS A 158 -2.45 6.51 -18.54
C LYS A 158 -2.18 5.17 -19.23
N GLN A 159 -0.92 4.86 -19.52
CA GLN A 159 -0.50 3.57 -20.06
C GLN A 159 -0.79 2.46 -19.03
N THR A 160 -0.43 2.64 -17.77
CA THR A 160 -0.70 1.67 -16.71
C THR A 160 -2.20 1.44 -16.51
N VAL A 161 -3.01 2.51 -16.54
CA VAL A 161 -4.48 2.39 -16.52
C VAL A 161 -5.00 1.56 -17.69
N ASN A 162 -4.46 1.79 -18.89
CA ASN A 162 -4.83 0.98 -20.07
C ASN A 162 -4.40 -0.49 -19.93
N ILE A 163 -3.20 -0.74 -19.39
CA ILE A 163 -2.71 -2.09 -19.10
C ILE A 163 -3.64 -2.80 -18.12
N ASN A 164 -4.06 -2.14 -17.03
CA ASN A 164 -5.03 -2.70 -16.09
C ASN A 164 -6.32 -3.16 -16.78
N LYS A 165 -6.84 -2.33 -17.69
CA LYS A 165 -8.06 -2.65 -18.47
C LYS A 165 -7.84 -3.81 -19.42
N ILE A 166 -6.70 -3.85 -20.11
CA ILE A 166 -6.35 -4.95 -21.04
C ILE A 166 -6.22 -6.28 -20.30
N VAL A 167 -5.57 -6.26 -19.13
CA VAL A 167 -5.36 -7.46 -18.31
C VAL A 167 -6.69 -8.01 -17.79
N LEU A 168 -7.56 -7.13 -17.29
CA LEU A 168 -8.87 -7.52 -16.76
C LEU A 168 -9.91 -7.87 -17.83
N GLY A 169 -9.75 -7.36 -19.06
CA GLY A 169 -10.73 -7.58 -20.13
C GLY A 169 -12.13 -7.11 -19.72
N ASP A 170 -13.14 -7.96 -19.88
CA ASP A 170 -14.54 -7.62 -19.55
C ASP A 170 -14.75 -7.33 -18.05
N LYS A 171 -13.94 -7.91 -17.15
CA LYS A 171 -14.00 -7.69 -15.71
C LYS A 171 -13.64 -6.24 -15.33
N ALA A 172 -12.97 -5.50 -16.20
CA ALA A 172 -12.63 -4.10 -15.96
C ALA A 172 -13.86 -3.20 -15.76
N LYS A 173 -15.03 -3.60 -16.29
CA LYS A 173 -16.29 -2.84 -16.14
C LYS A 173 -16.80 -2.80 -14.71
N ASP A 174 -16.45 -3.81 -13.92
CA ASP A 174 -16.88 -3.99 -12.54
C ASP A 174 -15.81 -3.53 -11.52
N LYS A 175 -14.71 -2.92 -12.01
CA LYS A 175 -13.59 -2.47 -11.19
C LYS A 175 -13.46 -0.96 -11.18
N ILE A 176 -13.08 -0.42 -10.02
CA ILE A 176 -12.67 0.98 -9.91
C ILE A 176 -11.20 1.06 -10.34
N ILE A 177 -10.96 1.77 -11.45
CA ILE A 177 -9.61 1.95 -12.03
C ILE A 177 -9.36 3.44 -12.21
N GLU A 178 -8.38 3.98 -11.48
CA GLU A 178 -8.11 5.40 -11.43
C GLU A 178 -6.69 5.72 -11.92
N TYR A 179 -6.56 6.90 -12.53
CA TYR A 179 -5.26 7.47 -12.89
C TYR A 179 -4.73 8.31 -11.73
N VAL A 180 -3.63 7.88 -11.13
CA VAL A 180 -2.99 8.57 -10.00
C VAL A 180 -1.51 8.76 -10.35
N PRO A 181 -1.14 9.87 -11.01
CA PRO A 181 0.25 10.16 -11.33
C PRO A 181 1.07 10.46 -10.06
N HIS A 182 2.35 10.15 -10.13
CA HIS A 182 3.34 10.45 -9.08
C HIS A 182 4.34 11.49 -9.58
#